data_3df8d553374f7f71cf8decadd0828576
#
_entry.id   3df8d553374f7f71cf8decadd0828576
#
_cell.length_a   1.000
_cell.length_b   1.000
_cell.length_c   1.000
_cell.angle_alpha   90.00
_cell.angle_beta   90.00
_cell.angle_gamma   90.00
#
_symmetry.space_group_name_H-M   'P 1'
#
loop_
_entity.id
_entity.type
_entity.pdbx_description
1 polymer ?
#
loop_
_entity_poly.entity_id
_entity_poly.type
_entity_poly.pdbx_seq_one_letter_code
_entity_poly.pdbx_strand_id
1 'polypeptide(L)'
;MISILLTQDESEKLVKYAHSNKLVIPVKSEYELIRIKAAGKPMILYKSNKLVHEPSEESKLILERVLQSKDEFEITIGTDEVGKGEWYGPLVIVGTAMTVKEIDEMRKSGIADSKTLSKNKIMELGELTLNRNIKRKSRIFSPEKYNEKYEEFKQEGKTLNDMMAWAHAEIVKDLIEEHKGKKIRVVIDKFDFQKTNSRLFDKKRERVVDSSKVNVVQISRGEAEIPVATASIIAKSIFEKEVDSLENKWISLTLWG
;
A
#
# COMPACT_ATOMS: atom_id res chain seq x y z
N MET A 1 17.60 -4.63 -17.57
CA MET A 1 17.02 -3.37 -17.04
C MET A 1 16.12 -3.71 -15.87
N ILE A 2 16.19 -2.92 -14.79
CA ILE A 2 15.30 -3.01 -13.62
C ILE A 2 14.33 -1.83 -13.69
N SER A 3 13.08 -2.05 -13.27
CA SER A 3 12.11 -0.97 -13.12
C SER A 3 11.64 -0.90 -11.66
N ILE A 4 11.54 0.33 -11.12
CA ILE A 4 11.12 0.62 -9.75
C ILE A 4 10.01 1.68 -9.85
N LEU A 5 8.91 1.49 -9.16
CA LEU A 5 7.90 2.52 -9.00
C LEU A 5 8.27 3.37 -7.78
N LEU A 6 8.50 4.66 -7.99
CA LEU A 6 8.82 5.61 -6.94
C LEU A 6 7.53 6.28 -6.43
N THR A 7 7.53 6.70 -5.18
CA THR A 7 6.53 7.64 -4.67
C THR A 7 6.75 9.01 -5.29
N GLN A 8 5.77 9.92 -5.17
CA GLN A 8 5.89 11.29 -5.65
C GLN A 8 7.08 12.01 -4.96
N ASP A 9 7.22 11.87 -3.64
CA ASP A 9 8.31 12.46 -2.86
C ASP A 9 9.69 11.93 -3.27
N GLU A 10 9.81 10.60 -3.47
CA GLU A 10 11.04 9.97 -3.97
C GLU A 10 11.40 10.46 -5.39
N SER A 11 10.40 10.62 -6.25
CA SER A 11 10.59 11.16 -7.60
C SER A 11 11.11 12.60 -7.56
N GLU A 12 10.52 13.44 -6.73
CA GLU A 12 10.95 14.84 -6.53
C GLU A 12 12.36 14.92 -5.94
N LYS A 13 12.68 14.07 -4.96
CA LYS A 13 14.04 13.96 -4.40
C LYS A 13 15.04 13.53 -5.45
N LEU A 14 14.71 12.56 -6.30
CA LEU A 14 15.58 12.10 -7.38
C LEU A 14 15.84 13.22 -8.40
N VAL A 15 14.80 13.94 -8.80
CA VAL A 15 14.91 15.09 -9.71
C VAL A 15 15.83 16.17 -9.10
N LYS A 16 15.60 16.55 -7.86
CA LYS A 16 16.41 17.53 -7.14
C LYS A 16 17.87 17.09 -7.01
N TYR A 17 18.09 15.83 -6.64
CA TYR A 17 19.43 15.26 -6.54
C TYR A 17 20.16 15.29 -7.89
N ALA A 18 19.49 14.88 -8.97
CA ALA A 18 20.08 14.85 -10.31
C ALA A 18 20.49 16.24 -10.80
N HIS A 19 19.65 17.25 -10.58
CA HIS A 19 19.98 18.64 -10.91
C HIS A 19 21.15 19.18 -10.08
N SER A 20 21.12 18.97 -8.77
CA SER A 20 22.17 19.44 -7.85
C SER A 20 23.54 18.82 -8.15
N ASN A 21 23.57 17.59 -8.66
CA ASN A 21 24.82 16.88 -9.00
C ASN A 21 25.19 16.95 -10.49
N LYS A 22 24.45 17.72 -11.29
CA LYS A 22 24.69 17.89 -12.73
C LYS A 22 24.67 16.58 -13.52
N LEU A 23 23.82 15.65 -13.11
CA LEU A 23 23.68 14.33 -13.72
C LEU A 23 22.61 14.27 -14.83
N VAL A 24 21.90 15.37 -15.06
CA VAL A 24 20.79 15.44 -16.02
C VAL A 24 21.33 15.43 -17.45
N ILE A 25 20.74 14.58 -18.28
CA ILE A 25 21.00 14.53 -19.73
C ILE A 25 19.68 14.69 -20.50
N PRO A 26 19.70 15.05 -21.79
CA PRO A 26 18.49 15.31 -22.56
C PRO A 26 17.52 14.13 -22.56
N VAL A 27 16.24 14.41 -22.34
CA VAL A 27 15.15 13.44 -22.48
C VAL A 27 14.97 13.06 -23.96
N LYS A 28 14.51 11.84 -24.22
CA LYS A 28 14.31 11.32 -25.59
C LYS A 28 12.83 11.10 -25.92
N SER A 29 11.93 11.26 -24.95
CA SER A 29 10.50 11.05 -25.11
C SER A 29 9.72 12.02 -24.25
N GLU A 30 8.53 12.39 -24.68
CA GLU A 30 7.60 13.22 -23.92
C GLU A 30 7.10 12.56 -22.62
N TYR A 31 7.21 11.23 -22.51
CA TYR A 31 6.83 10.48 -21.32
C TYR A 31 7.90 10.50 -20.22
N GLU A 32 9.12 10.90 -20.54
CA GLU A 32 10.21 11.01 -19.57
C GLU A 32 10.06 12.29 -18.74
N LEU A 33 10.17 12.16 -17.42
CA LEU A 33 10.24 13.30 -16.52
C LEU A 33 11.68 13.84 -16.47
N ILE A 34 12.65 12.94 -16.33
CA ILE A 34 14.07 13.25 -16.30
C ILE A 34 14.89 12.03 -16.76
N ARG A 35 16.01 12.29 -17.39
CA ARG A 35 17.03 11.30 -17.76
C ARG A 35 18.33 11.63 -17.06
N ILE A 36 18.91 10.66 -16.35
CA ILE A 36 20.05 10.82 -15.45
C ILE A 36 21.19 9.93 -15.97
N LYS A 37 22.40 10.47 -16.03
CA LYS A 37 23.59 9.69 -16.37
C LYS A 37 24.14 9.01 -15.11
N ALA A 38 24.26 7.68 -15.14
CA ALA A 38 24.84 6.87 -14.07
C ALA A 38 25.79 5.83 -14.65
N ALA A 39 27.10 5.94 -14.39
CA ALA A 39 28.16 5.06 -14.91
C ALA A 39 28.09 4.85 -16.44
N GLY A 40 27.82 5.91 -17.19
CA GLY A 40 27.71 5.85 -18.65
C GLY A 40 26.39 5.29 -19.19
N LYS A 41 25.50 4.80 -18.32
CA LYS A 41 24.18 4.28 -18.67
C LYS A 41 23.08 5.22 -18.16
N PRO A 42 21.92 5.33 -18.86
CA PRO A 42 20.85 6.19 -18.42
C PRO A 42 19.99 5.52 -17.34
N MET A 43 19.65 6.28 -16.32
CA MET A 43 18.49 6.05 -15.47
C MET A 43 17.36 6.96 -15.97
N ILE A 44 16.18 6.41 -16.23
CA ILE A 44 15.06 7.14 -16.83
C ILE A 44 13.90 7.14 -15.86
N LEU A 45 13.55 8.32 -15.35
CA LEU A 45 12.34 8.51 -14.58
C LEU A 45 11.24 9.01 -15.51
N TYR A 46 10.14 8.29 -15.54
CA TYR A 46 8.96 8.64 -16.33
C TYR A 46 7.97 9.49 -15.51
N LYS A 47 7.11 10.23 -16.20
CA LYS A 47 6.01 11.03 -15.60
C LYS A 47 5.04 10.19 -14.75
N SER A 48 5.04 8.87 -14.95
CA SER A 48 4.30 7.89 -14.15
C SER A 48 4.98 7.52 -12.83
N ASN A 49 6.10 8.18 -12.49
CA ASN A 49 6.99 7.85 -11.37
C ASN A 49 7.69 6.48 -11.51
N LYS A 50 7.63 5.84 -12.67
CA LYS A 50 8.38 4.63 -12.96
C LYS A 50 9.82 4.99 -13.32
N LEU A 51 10.77 4.50 -12.51
CA LEU A 51 12.19 4.61 -12.77
C LEU A 51 12.69 3.33 -13.45
N VAL A 52 13.37 3.46 -14.59
CA VAL A 52 14.00 2.36 -15.32
C VAL A 52 15.49 2.59 -15.40
N HIS A 53 16.29 1.60 -15.02
CA HIS A 53 17.75 1.70 -15.08
C HIS A 53 18.41 0.34 -15.28
N GLU A 54 19.67 0.34 -15.70
CA GLU A 54 20.53 -0.84 -15.58
C GLU A 54 21.25 -0.81 -14.23
N PRO A 55 21.38 -1.98 -13.55
CA PRO A 55 22.12 -2.07 -12.30
C PRO A 55 23.59 -1.67 -12.49
N SER A 56 24.07 -0.76 -11.67
CA SER A 56 25.47 -0.37 -11.53
C SER A 56 25.72 0.11 -10.11
N GLU A 57 26.96 0.13 -9.65
CA GLU A 57 27.29 0.69 -8.32
C GLU A 57 26.85 2.15 -8.20
N GLU A 58 27.00 2.93 -9.27
CA GLU A 58 26.59 4.34 -9.25
C GLU A 58 25.06 4.49 -9.19
N SER A 59 24.30 3.69 -9.96
CA SER A 59 22.83 3.70 -9.87
C SER A 59 22.35 3.28 -8.49
N LYS A 60 23.01 2.31 -7.88
CA LYS A 60 22.73 1.85 -6.51
C LYS A 60 22.99 2.97 -5.49
N LEU A 61 24.14 3.64 -5.56
CA LEU A 61 24.49 4.77 -4.68
C LEU A 61 23.52 5.94 -4.82
N ILE A 62 23.09 6.27 -6.06
CA ILE A 62 22.10 7.31 -6.30
C ILE A 62 20.77 6.92 -5.61
N LEU A 63 20.32 5.69 -5.83
CA LEU A 63 19.08 5.20 -5.23
C LEU A 63 19.15 5.16 -3.71
N GLU A 64 20.25 4.67 -3.14
CA GLU A 64 20.45 4.68 -1.69
C GLU A 64 20.36 6.08 -1.11
N ARG A 65 20.98 7.08 -1.74
CA ARG A 65 20.96 8.48 -1.28
C ARG A 65 19.58 9.14 -1.42
N VAL A 66 18.84 8.77 -2.47
CA VAL A 66 17.53 9.38 -2.77
C VAL A 66 16.42 8.68 -1.99
N LEU A 67 16.48 7.35 -1.90
CA LEU A 67 15.47 6.52 -1.22
C LEU A 67 15.72 6.40 0.28
N GLN A 68 16.95 6.67 0.77
CA GLN A 68 17.17 6.88 2.19
C GLN A 68 16.43 8.16 2.61
N SER A 69 15.15 7.99 2.98
CA SER A 69 14.53 8.98 3.86
C SER A 69 15.43 9.05 5.11
N LYS A 70 15.81 10.25 5.55
CA LYS A 70 16.24 10.41 6.93
C LYS A 70 15.12 9.80 7.75
N ASP A 71 15.41 8.74 8.48
CA ASP A 71 14.46 7.93 9.24
C ASP A 71 13.72 8.79 10.28
N GLU A 72 12.78 9.58 9.80
CA GLU A 72 11.88 10.32 10.68
C GLU A 72 10.90 9.34 11.36
N PHE A 73 10.59 8.23 10.68
CA PHE A 73 9.64 7.23 11.14
C PHE A 73 10.28 5.86 11.24
N GLU A 74 10.03 5.16 12.35
CA GLU A 74 10.51 3.80 12.60
C GLU A 74 9.61 2.77 11.92
N ILE A 75 8.31 3.08 11.79
CA ILE A 75 7.28 2.22 11.22
C ILE A 75 6.46 3.02 10.20
N THR A 76 6.20 2.40 9.07
CA THR A 76 5.19 2.88 8.11
C THR A 76 4.04 1.89 8.04
N ILE A 77 2.82 2.37 8.27
CA ILE A 77 1.57 1.62 8.14
C ILE A 77 0.93 1.99 6.81
N GLY A 78 0.53 0.99 6.04
CA GLY A 78 -0.29 1.16 4.83
C GLY A 78 -1.50 0.25 4.88
N THR A 79 -2.62 0.70 4.30
CA THR A 79 -3.86 -0.11 4.21
C THR A 79 -4.40 -0.11 2.81
N ASP A 80 -5.04 -1.22 2.42
CA ASP A 80 -5.78 -1.34 1.15
C ASP A 80 -6.95 -2.30 1.30
N GLU A 81 -7.90 -2.24 0.36
CA GLU A 81 -9.08 -3.09 0.32
C GLU A 81 -9.28 -3.77 -1.03
N VAL A 82 -10.07 -4.86 -1.02
CA VAL A 82 -10.62 -5.53 -2.21
C VAL A 82 -12.05 -5.99 -1.93
N GLY A 83 -12.86 -6.09 -2.99
CA GLY A 83 -14.27 -6.49 -2.89
C GLY A 83 -15.23 -5.32 -2.76
N LYS A 84 -14.75 -4.07 -2.71
CA LYS A 84 -15.60 -2.89 -2.73
C LYS A 84 -16.21 -2.69 -4.13
N GLY A 85 -17.49 -2.98 -4.27
CA GLY A 85 -18.21 -2.86 -5.54
C GLY A 85 -18.18 -4.12 -6.40
N GLU A 86 -17.58 -5.20 -5.92
CA GLU A 86 -17.74 -6.51 -6.54
C GLU A 86 -19.14 -7.08 -6.30
N TRP A 87 -19.65 -7.83 -7.27
CA TRP A 87 -20.99 -8.42 -7.18
C TRP A 87 -21.03 -9.65 -6.29
N TYR A 88 -19.90 -10.23 -5.98
CA TYR A 88 -19.75 -11.46 -5.19
C TYR A 88 -18.43 -11.44 -4.42
N GLY A 89 -18.31 -12.35 -3.44
CA GLY A 89 -17.13 -12.45 -2.61
C GLY A 89 -17.16 -11.51 -1.39
N PRO A 90 -16.17 -11.62 -0.52
CA PRO A 90 -16.08 -10.83 0.69
C PRO A 90 -15.55 -9.41 0.42
N LEU A 91 -15.81 -8.49 1.34
CA LEU A 91 -14.99 -7.29 1.47
C LEU A 91 -13.81 -7.62 2.38
N VAL A 92 -12.59 -7.44 1.87
CA VAL A 92 -11.35 -7.68 2.60
C VAL A 92 -10.57 -6.39 2.73
N ILE A 93 -10.26 -6.00 3.96
CA ILE A 93 -9.42 -4.84 4.26
C ILE A 93 -8.19 -5.34 5.00
N VAL A 94 -7.01 -4.94 4.55
CA VAL A 94 -5.73 -5.31 5.15
C VAL A 94 -4.92 -4.07 5.48
N GLY A 95 -4.23 -4.12 6.61
CA GLY A 95 -3.18 -3.17 6.96
C GLY A 95 -1.89 -3.90 7.25
N THR A 96 -0.78 -3.29 6.86
CA THR A 96 0.57 -3.75 7.16
C THR A 96 1.35 -2.66 7.89
N ALA A 97 2.22 -3.05 8.83
CA ALA A 97 3.15 -2.16 9.51
C ALA A 97 4.57 -2.67 9.27
N MET A 98 5.40 -1.82 8.70
CA MET A 98 6.71 -2.20 8.19
C MET A 98 7.79 -1.23 8.64
N THR A 99 8.94 -1.79 9.02
CA THR A 99 10.18 -1.05 9.22
C THR A 99 10.78 -0.65 7.86
N VAL A 100 11.72 0.30 7.86
CA VAL A 100 12.46 0.69 6.64
C VAL A 100 13.12 -0.52 5.97
N LYS A 101 13.71 -1.42 6.76
CA LYS A 101 14.36 -2.64 6.27
C LYS A 101 13.36 -3.57 5.57
N GLU A 102 12.19 -3.80 6.16
CA GLU A 102 11.14 -4.63 5.56
C GLU A 102 10.59 -4.00 4.27
N ILE A 103 10.45 -2.68 4.23
CA ILE A 103 10.06 -1.94 3.02
C ILE A 103 11.07 -2.18 1.88
N ASP A 104 12.37 -2.07 2.16
CA ASP A 104 13.41 -2.31 1.17
C ASP A 104 13.44 -3.75 0.67
N GLU A 105 13.26 -4.71 1.56
CA GLU A 105 13.18 -6.13 1.20
C GLU A 105 11.95 -6.44 0.34
N MET A 106 10.80 -5.87 0.66
CA MET A 106 9.57 -6.05 -0.11
C MET A 106 9.64 -5.35 -1.46
N ARG A 107 10.26 -4.19 -1.54
CA ARG A 107 10.52 -3.49 -2.81
C ARG A 107 11.33 -4.36 -3.79
N LYS A 108 12.37 -5.02 -3.29
CA LYS A 108 13.21 -5.95 -4.08
C LYS A 108 12.46 -7.20 -4.56
N SER A 109 11.39 -7.60 -3.90
CA SER A 109 10.56 -8.74 -4.31
C SER A 109 9.59 -8.43 -5.45
N GLY A 110 9.52 -7.17 -5.93
CA GLY A 110 8.65 -6.77 -7.06
C GLY A 110 7.22 -6.44 -6.67
N ILE A 111 6.94 -6.25 -5.39
CA ILE A 111 5.58 -6.02 -4.88
C ILE A 111 4.96 -4.69 -5.35
N ALA A 112 5.78 -3.72 -5.75
CA ALA A 112 5.35 -2.37 -6.11
C ALA A 112 4.48 -2.28 -7.40
N ASP A 113 4.37 -3.34 -8.19
CA ASP A 113 3.66 -3.33 -9.49
C ASP A 113 2.36 -4.18 -9.45
N SER A 114 1.66 -4.17 -8.31
CA SER A 114 0.55 -5.11 -8.00
C SER A 114 -0.69 -4.98 -8.89
N LYS A 115 -0.88 -3.85 -9.59
CA LYS A 115 -2.10 -3.61 -10.42
C LYS A 115 -2.11 -4.40 -11.72
N THR A 116 -0.96 -4.85 -12.21
CA THR A 116 -0.81 -5.57 -13.49
C THR A 116 -0.54 -7.06 -13.33
N LEU A 117 -0.57 -7.55 -12.07
CA LEU A 117 -0.21 -8.93 -11.76
C LEU A 117 -1.36 -9.90 -12.08
N SER A 118 -1.01 -11.05 -12.66
CA SER A 118 -1.94 -12.18 -12.81
C SER A 118 -2.35 -12.78 -11.47
N LYS A 119 -3.51 -13.48 -11.43
CA LYS A 119 -3.98 -14.20 -10.21
C LYS A 119 -2.87 -15.06 -9.61
N ASN A 120 -2.18 -15.87 -10.44
CA ASN A 120 -1.10 -16.74 -9.97
C ASN A 120 0.04 -15.95 -9.30
N LYS A 121 0.41 -14.80 -9.86
CA LYS A 121 1.48 -13.96 -9.28
C LYS A 121 1.03 -13.29 -7.99
N ILE A 122 -0.23 -12.90 -7.89
CA ILE A 122 -0.83 -12.38 -6.63
C ILE A 122 -0.78 -13.45 -5.55
N MET A 123 -1.12 -14.70 -5.88
CA MET A 123 -1.09 -15.81 -4.92
C MET A 123 0.35 -16.09 -4.46
N GLU A 124 1.31 -16.18 -5.39
CA GLU A 124 2.74 -16.38 -5.07
C GLU A 124 3.28 -15.27 -4.15
N LEU A 125 3.03 -14.01 -4.48
CA LEU A 125 3.47 -12.87 -3.67
C LEU A 125 2.71 -12.79 -2.33
N GLY A 126 1.43 -13.18 -2.31
CA GLY A 126 0.65 -13.31 -1.09
C GLY A 126 1.28 -14.31 -0.13
N GLU A 127 1.63 -15.51 -0.60
CA GLU A 127 2.31 -16.53 0.20
C GLU A 127 3.69 -16.08 0.66
N LEU A 128 4.48 -15.47 -0.24
CA LEU A 128 5.78 -14.90 0.12
C LEU A 128 5.65 -13.88 1.25
N THR A 129 4.64 -13.02 1.19
CA THR A 129 4.38 -12.01 2.22
C THR A 129 3.90 -12.62 3.53
N LEU A 130 3.05 -13.66 3.45
CA LEU A 130 2.56 -14.38 4.63
C LEU A 130 3.68 -15.11 5.37
N ASN A 131 4.66 -15.63 4.65
CA ASN A 131 5.83 -16.31 5.22
C ASN A 131 6.87 -15.35 5.82
N ARG A 132 6.76 -14.04 5.56
CA ARG A 132 7.57 -13.02 6.21
C ARG A 132 6.90 -12.55 7.50
N ASN A 133 7.70 -12.21 8.50
CA ASN A 133 7.19 -11.76 9.81
C ASN A 133 6.73 -10.29 9.80
N ILE A 134 6.07 -9.87 8.71
CA ILE A 134 5.50 -8.52 8.57
C ILE A 134 4.25 -8.43 9.45
N LYS A 135 4.20 -7.44 10.32
CA LYS A 135 3.02 -7.17 11.15
C LYS A 135 1.86 -6.72 10.28
N ARG A 136 0.73 -7.39 10.43
CA ARG A 136 -0.49 -7.14 9.64
C ARG A 136 -1.75 -7.38 10.43
N LYS A 137 -2.80 -6.70 10.03
CA LYS A 137 -4.18 -6.92 10.49
C LYS A 137 -5.11 -7.00 9.29
N SER A 138 -6.17 -7.78 9.41
CA SER A 138 -7.20 -7.89 8.38
C SER A 138 -8.59 -7.85 8.99
N ARG A 139 -9.56 -7.36 8.22
CA ARG A 139 -10.99 -7.48 8.46
C ARG A 139 -11.60 -8.09 7.21
N ILE A 140 -12.29 -9.21 7.40
CA ILE A 140 -12.96 -9.95 6.32
C ILE A 140 -14.45 -9.92 6.63
N PHE A 141 -15.23 -9.33 5.75
CA PHE A 141 -16.67 -9.30 5.82
C PHE A 141 -17.22 -10.25 4.75
N SER A 142 -17.81 -11.37 5.15
CA SER A 142 -18.60 -12.17 4.20
C SER A 142 -19.71 -11.32 3.59
N PRO A 143 -20.30 -11.70 2.44
CA PRO A 143 -21.39 -10.92 1.83
C PRO A 143 -22.52 -10.60 2.81
N GLU A 144 -22.88 -11.56 3.67
CA GLU A 144 -23.91 -11.38 4.72
C GLU A 144 -23.48 -10.31 5.73
N LYS A 145 -22.29 -10.47 6.32
CA LYS A 145 -21.75 -9.50 7.30
C LYS A 145 -21.51 -8.12 6.71
N TYR A 146 -21.14 -8.06 5.42
CA TYR A 146 -21.02 -6.79 4.71
C TYR A 146 -22.38 -6.08 4.63
N ASN A 147 -23.42 -6.80 4.22
CA ASN A 147 -24.76 -6.24 4.09
C ASN A 147 -25.33 -5.81 5.45
N GLU A 148 -25.21 -6.65 6.49
CA GLU A 148 -25.61 -6.31 7.86
C GLU A 148 -24.90 -5.02 8.34
N LYS A 149 -23.56 -4.97 8.18
CA LYS A 149 -22.78 -3.84 8.64
C LYS A 149 -23.07 -2.57 7.86
N TYR A 150 -23.28 -2.70 6.56
CA TYR A 150 -23.64 -1.54 5.73
C TYR A 150 -25.03 -1.01 6.08
N GLU A 151 -25.99 -1.89 6.37
CA GLU A 151 -27.32 -1.47 6.80
C GLU A 151 -27.30 -0.73 8.14
N GLU A 152 -26.50 -1.18 9.13
CA GLU A 152 -26.28 -0.43 10.38
C GLU A 152 -25.81 1.02 10.09
N PHE A 153 -24.82 1.18 9.18
CA PHE A 153 -24.32 2.51 8.79
C PHE A 153 -25.40 3.35 8.11
N LYS A 154 -26.23 2.76 7.24
CA LYS A 154 -27.32 3.45 6.57
C LYS A 154 -28.39 3.95 7.56
N GLN A 155 -28.75 3.15 8.55
CA GLN A 155 -29.69 3.54 9.62
C GLN A 155 -29.19 4.74 10.41
N GLU A 156 -27.87 4.92 10.51
CA GLU A 156 -27.25 6.11 11.11
C GLU A 156 -27.08 7.29 10.11
N GLY A 157 -27.62 7.21 8.90
CA GLY A 157 -27.48 8.21 7.86
C GLY A 157 -26.05 8.28 7.26
N LYS A 158 -25.27 7.21 7.40
CA LYS A 158 -23.89 7.11 6.92
C LYS A 158 -23.82 6.35 5.59
N THR A 159 -22.73 6.52 4.88
CA THR A 159 -22.48 5.94 3.56
C THR A 159 -21.52 4.76 3.63
N LEU A 160 -21.38 4.02 2.52
CA LEU A 160 -20.35 2.98 2.37
C LEU A 160 -18.94 3.53 2.65
N ASN A 161 -18.65 4.76 2.22
CA ASN A 161 -17.36 5.38 2.50
C ASN A 161 -17.12 5.61 4.00
N ASP A 162 -18.18 5.81 4.79
CA ASP A 162 -18.07 5.91 6.24
C ASP A 162 -17.76 4.56 6.88
N MET A 163 -18.36 3.48 6.38
CA MET A 163 -18.04 2.12 6.79
C MET A 163 -16.59 1.75 6.43
N MET A 164 -16.16 2.06 5.22
CA MET A 164 -14.77 1.84 4.78
C MET A 164 -13.78 2.58 5.68
N ALA A 165 -13.98 3.89 5.87
CA ALA A 165 -13.12 4.70 6.73
C ALA A 165 -13.08 4.20 8.17
N TRP A 166 -14.19 3.66 8.68
CA TRP A 166 -14.23 3.01 9.99
C TRP A 166 -13.34 1.75 10.00
N ALA A 167 -13.50 0.87 9.02
CA ALA A 167 -12.77 -0.39 8.98
C ALA A 167 -11.25 -0.19 8.83
N HIS A 168 -10.82 0.76 7.96
CA HIS A 168 -9.41 1.14 7.86
C HIS A 168 -8.88 1.74 9.16
N ALA A 169 -9.64 2.65 9.81
CA ALA A 169 -9.22 3.26 11.06
C ALA A 169 -9.03 2.24 12.19
N GLU A 170 -9.90 1.23 12.29
CA GLU A 170 -9.75 0.18 13.31
C GLU A 170 -8.47 -0.67 13.08
N ILE A 171 -8.18 -1.03 11.83
CA ILE A 171 -6.94 -1.74 11.48
C ILE A 171 -5.70 -0.89 11.82
N VAL A 172 -5.72 0.40 11.46
CA VAL A 172 -4.62 1.33 11.74
C VAL A 172 -4.40 1.47 13.24
N LYS A 173 -5.46 1.60 14.05
CA LYS A 173 -5.37 1.68 15.51
C LYS A 173 -4.76 0.42 16.11
N ASP A 174 -5.18 -0.76 15.64
CA ASP A 174 -4.62 -2.03 16.11
C ASP A 174 -3.11 -2.11 15.83
N LEU A 175 -2.67 -1.68 14.64
CA LEU A 175 -1.26 -1.67 14.27
C LEU A 175 -0.45 -0.61 15.03
N ILE A 176 -1.02 0.55 15.30
CA ILE A 176 -0.38 1.59 16.12
C ILE A 176 -0.19 1.10 17.54
N GLU A 177 -1.18 0.44 18.13
CA GLU A 177 -1.08 -0.10 19.49
C GLU A 177 0.02 -1.16 19.61
N GLU A 178 0.18 -2.02 18.59
CA GLU A 178 1.29 -3.00 18.54
C GLU A 178 2.68 -2.34 18.44
N HIS A 179 2.75 -1.08 17.99
CA HIS A 179 3.99 -0.31 17.84
C HIS A 179 4.04 0.91 18.77
N LYS A 180 3.37 0.82 19.91
CA LYS A 180 3.31 1.91 20.89
C LYS A 180 4.69 2.43 21.28
N GLY A 181 4.83 3.73 21.28
CA GLY A 181 6.08 4.42 21.61
C GLY A 181 6.98 4.73 20.42
N LYS A 182 6.75 4.13 19.26
CA LYS A 182 7.51 4.40 18.03
C LYS A 182 6.97 5.61 17.27
N LYS A 183 7.82 6.19 16.43
CA LYS A 183 7.41 7.18 15.43
C LYS A 183 6.80 6.46 14.24
N ILE A 184 5.53 6.71 13.97
CA ILE A 184 4.74 5.99 12.99
C ILE A 184 4.28 6.94 11.88
N ARG A 185 4.48 6.54 10.63
CA ARG A 185 3.86 7.13 9.45
C ARG A 185 2.70 6.25 9.01
N VAL A 186 1.52 6.82 8.85
CA VAL A 186 0.35 6.12 8.29
C VAL A 186 0.08 6.66 6.90
N VAL A 187 0.02 5.77 5.92
CA VAL A 187 -0.27 6.09 4.52
C VAL A 187 -1.69 5.64 4.20
N ILE A 188 -2.52 6.60 3.79
CA ILE A 188 -3.92 6.38 3.42
C ILE A 188 -4.14 6.88 1.99
N ASP A 189 -4.86 6.10 1.16
CA ASP A 189 -5.25 6.59 -0.17
C ASP A 189 -6.15 7.82 -0.05
N LYS A 190 -6.02 8.72 -1.02
CA LYS A 190 -6.72 10.03 -1.05
C LYS A 190 -8.23 9.91 -0.88
N PHE A 191 -8.79 8.81 -1.32
CA PHE A 191 -10.23 8.59 -1.32
C PHE A 191 -10.87 8.60 0.09
N ASP A 192 -10.18 8.06 1.11
CA ASP A 192 -10.75 7.88 2.46
C ASP A 192 -10.07 8.73 3.55
N PHE A 193 -9.13 9.59 3.17
CA PHE A 193 -8.26 10.30 4.11
C PHE A 193 -9.03 11.10 5.17
N GLN A 194 -9.95 11.99 4.77
CA GLN A 194 -10.60 12.89 5.72
C GLN A 194 -11.41 12.13 6.77
N LYS A 195 -12.17 11.12 6.32
CA LYS A 195 -13.01 10.32 7.20
C LYS A 195 -12.18 9.40 8.10
N THR A 196 -11.12 8.79 7.57
CA THR A 196 -10.23 7.93 8.35
C THR A 196 -9.42 8.76 9.35
N ASN A 197 -8.88 9.89 8.93
CA ASN A 197 -8.12 10.80 9.80
C ASN A 197 -8.97 11.31 10.97
N SER A 198 -10.20 11.75 10.71
CA SER A 198 -11.11 12.17 11.78
C SER A 198 -11.40 11.04 12.78
N ARG A 199 -11.49 9.79 12.32
CA ARG A 199 -11.73 8.63 13.17
C ARG A 199 -10.52 8.22 14.01
N LEU A 200 -9.31 8.48 13.53
CA LEU A 200 -8.08 8.21 14.29
C LEU A 200 -7.89 9.21 15.44
N PHE A 201 -8.20 10.48 15.21
CA PHE A 201 -7.91 11.57 16.15
C PHE A 201 -9.12 12.17 16.87
N ASP A 202 -10.32 11.59 16.73
CA ASP A 202 -11.52 12.04 17.42
C ASP A 202 -11.43 11.72 18.92
N LYS A 203 -11.19 12.76 19.73
CA LYS A 203 -11.06 12.68 21.20
C LYS A 203 -12.31 12.16 21.93
N LYS A 204 -13.46 12.11 21.26
CA LYS A 204 -14.71 11.55 21.83
C LYS A 204 -14.79 10.03 21.74
N ARG A 205 -13.79 9.36 21.13
CA ARG A 205 -13.75 7.92 20.95
C ARG A 205 -12.87 7.24 21.98
N GLU A 206 -13.17 5.99 22.32
CA GLU A 206 -12.44 5.21 23.32
C GLU A 206 -10.96 4.99 23.02
N ARG A 207 -10.61 4.89 21.71
CA ARG A 207 -9.23 4.65 21.25
C ARG A 207 -8.75 5.85 20.45
N VAL A 208 -8.09 6.76 21.11
CA VAL A 208 -7.49 7.95 20.49
C VAL A 208 -6.00 7.70 20.22
N VAL A 209 -5.57 8.05 19.03
CA VAL A 209 -4.16 7.96 18.64
C VAL A 209 -3.41 9.20 19.11
N ASP A 210 -2.23 9.01 19.71
CA ASP A 210 -1.33 10.11 20.07
C ASP A 210 -0.73 10.75 18.81
N SER A 211 -1.23 11.94 18.48
CA SER A 211 -0.79 12.68 17.29
C SER A 211 0.66 13.18 17.36
N SER A 212 1.30 13.14 18.53
CA SER A 212 2.70 13.59 18.66
C SER A 212 3.70 12.60 18.06
N LYS A 213 3.32 11.33 17.92
CA LYS A 213 4.16 10.25 17.39
C LYS A 213 3.65 9.65 16.09
N VAL A 214 2.45 9.99 15.67
CA VAL A 214 1.80 9.44 14.49
C VAL A 214 1.55 10.53 13.48
N ASN A 215 2.19 10.41 12.32
CA ASN A 215 1.96 11.27 11.17
C ASN A 215 1.09 10.53 10.14
N VAL A 216 -0.06 11.08 9.80
CA VAL A 216 -0.95 10.53 8.78
C VAL A 216 -0.77 11.30 7.49
N VAL A 217 -0.37 10.60 6.44
CA VAL A 217 -0.09 11.17 5.12
C VAL A 217 -1.10 10.67 4.11
N GLN A 218 -1.65 11.60 3.34
CA GLN A 218 -2.50 11.27 2.21
C GLN A 218 -1.67 11.21 0.93
N ILE A 219 -1.82 10.15 0.15
CA ILE A 219 -1.11 9.98 -1.10
C ILE A 219 -2.09 9.63 -2.23
N SER A 220 -1.99 10.37 -3.34
CA SER A 220 -2.60 9.93 -4.59
C SER A 220 -1.78 8.78 -5.15
N ARG A 221 -2.39 7.66 -5.49
CA ARG A 221 -1.73 6.42 -5.90
C ARG A 221 -0.94 5.77 -4.74
N GLY A 222 -1.64 5.46 -3.65
CA GLY A 222 -1.07 4.81 -2.48
C GLY A 222 -0.32 3.50 -2.77
N GLU A 223 -0.64 2.83 -3.89
CA GLU A 223 0.05 1.63 -4.37
C GLU A 223 1.54 1.80 -4.66
N ALA A 224 2.05 3.02 -4.82
CA ALA A 224 3.49 3.29 -4.91
C ALA A 224 4.20 3.11 -3.56
N GLU A 225 3.48 3.19 -2.46
CA GLU A 225 3.99 2.94 -1.12
C GLU A 225 3.98 1.44 -0.83
N ILE A 226 5.14 0.89 -0.55
CA ILE A 226 5.33 -0.55 -0.33
C ILE A 226 4.39 -1.14 0.72
N PRO A 227 4.15 -0.50 1.90
CA PRO A 227 3.18 -1.03 2.86
C PRO A 227 1.77 -1.13 2.29
N VAL A 228 1.32 -0.14 1.50
CA VAL A 228 0.00 -0.17 0.83
C VAL A 228 -0.04 -1.26 -0.24
N ALA A 229 0.98 -1.34 -1.12
CA ALA A 229 1.08 -2.39 -2.14
C ALA A 229 1.12 -3.80 -1.52
N THR A 230 1.81 -3.96 -0.39
CA THR A 230 1.85 -5.21 0.37
C THR A 230 0.47 -5.56 0.93
N ALA A 231 -0.24 -4.59 1.51
CA ALA A 231 -1.60 -4.77 1.99
C ALA A 231 -2.56 -5.16 0.85
N SER A 232 -2.43 -4.52 -0.32
CA SER A 232 -3.19 -4.83 -1.53
C SER A 232 -3.02 -6.28 -1.98
N ILE A 233 -1.78 -6.76 -2.06
CA ILE A 233 -1.50 -8.14 -2.47
C ILE A 233 -2.08 -9.14 -1.47
N ILE A 234 -1.92 -8.90 -0.17
CA ILE A 234 -2.48 -9.76 0.86
C ILE A 234 -4.02 -9.76 0.77
N ALA A 235 -4.64 -8.59 0.64
CA ALA A 235 -6.09 -8.47 0.52
C ALA A 235 -6.62 -9.25 -0.69
N LYS A 236 -6.00 -9.10 -1.86
CA LYS A 236 -6.34 -9.85 -3.08
C LYS A 236 -6.13 -11.35 -2.91
N SER A 237 -5.02 -11.78 -2.29
CA SER A 237 -4.76 -13.20 -2.05
C SER A 237 -5.80 -13.83 -1.11
N ILE A 238 -6.25 -13.09 -0.08
CA ILE A 238 -7.33 -13.53 0.80
C ILE A 238 -8.65 -13.59 0.03
N PHE A 239 -8.98 -12.54 -0.73
CA PHE A 239 -10.20 -12.47 -1.52
C PHE A 239 -10.33 -13.66 -2.47
N GLU A 240 -9.28 -13.97 -3.25
CA GLU A 240 -9.28 -15.09 -4.18
C GLU A 240 -9.51 -16.43 -3.46
N LYS A 241 -8.87 -16.65 -2.31
CA LYS A 241 -9.08 -17.87 -1.50
C LYS A 241 -10.50 -17.99 -0.99
N GLU A 242 -11.09 -16.90 -0.54
CA GLU A 242 -12.48 -16.89 -0.06
C GLU A 242 -13.46 -17.13 -1.22
N VAL A 243 -13.23 -16.53 -2.40
CA VAL A 243 -14.04 -16.77 -3.61
C VAL A 243 -13.95 -18.24 -4.01
N ASP A 244 -12.74 -18.80 -4.15
CA ASP A 244 -12.55 -20.22 -4.48
C ASP A 244 -13.27 -21.14 -3.46
N SER A 245 -13.26 -20.78 -2.18
CA SER A 245 -13.99 -21.52 -1.11
C SER A 245 -15.49 -21.44 -1.29
N LEU A 246 -16.04 -20.28 -1.64
CA LEU A 246 -17.47 -20.08 -1.89
C LEU A 246 -17.92 -20.87 -3.13
N GLU A 247 -17.16 -20.82 -4.22
CA GLU A 247 -17.44 -21.57 -5.45
C GLU A 247 -17.48 -23.08 -5.20
N ASN A 248 -16.49 -23.63 -4.49
CA ASN A 248 -16.45 -25.04 -4.13
C ASN A 248 -17.64 -25.46 -3.27
N LYS A 249 -18.09 -24.61 -2.34
CA LYS A 249 -19.28 -24.86 -1.52
C LYS A 249 -20.55 -24.88 -2.36
N TRP A 250 -20.70 -23.97 -3.32
CA TRP A 250 -21.82 -23.94 -4.24
C TRP A 250 -21.86 -25.18 -5.16
N ILE A 251 -20.73 -25.57 -5.74
CA ILE A 251 -20.62 -26.77 -6.58
C ILE A 251 -21.01 -28.01 -5.77
N SER A 252 -20.56 -28.14 -4.52
CA SER A 252 -20.93 -29.29 -3.69
C SER A 252 -22.43 -29.33 -3.36
N LEU A 253 -23.08 -28.19 -3.17
CA LEU A 253 -24.54 -28.14 -2.90
C LEU A 253 -25.38 -28.48 -4.14
N THR A 254 -24.88 -28.14 -5.35
CA THR A 254 -25.60 -28.44 -6.59
C THR A 254 -25.40 -29.88 -7.10
N LEU A 255 -24.39 -30.60 -6.63
CA LEU A 255 -24.14 -31.99 -7.02
C LEU A 255 -24.86 -33.00 -6.13
N TRP A 256 -25.43 -32.60 -4.97
CA TRP A 256 -26.10 -33.46 -4.00
C TRP A 256 -27.56 -33.06 -3.75
N GLY A 257 -28.13 -32.11 -4.47
CA GLY A 257 -29.55 -31.73 -4.52
C GLY A 257 -30.18 -32.14 -5.82
#